data_5790bb41d1043e6acb0d07aae43fe0a8
#
_entry.id   5790bb41d1043e6acb0d07aae43fe0a8
#
_cell.length_a   1.000
_cell.length_b   1.000
_cell.length_c   1.000
_cell.angle_alpha   90.00
_cell.angle_beta   90.00
_cell.angle_gamma   90.00
#
_symmetry.space_group_name_H-M   'P 1'
#
loop_
_entity.id
_entity.type
_entity.pdbx_description
1 polymer ?
#
loop_
_entity_poly.entity_id
_entity_poly.type
_entity_poly.pdbx_seq_one_letter_code
_entity_poly.pdbx_strand_id
1 'polypeptide(L)'
;GIDSDDVDNFVKCAEKYEKVMRHEFGSTDPGLAVRVEVDLSDSLDSNGNAGIVQNDKTGRTVINRVMTEKSSDTVIRSLMMMPNGIQKMSNDIEGLVQTSLNLGILKTTEDEVTASFSVRSSVQSEKENLIDQLRCVSVSAGGNLDVQGDYPAWEYRHDSPLRDIMVDVFEEQYGRKPVIQALHAGVECGLFAGKMPGLDCVSFGPDMKNIHTSRESMDVASVQRTWKYTLGILQKLK
;
A
#
# COMPACT_ATOMS: atom_id res chain seq x y z
N GLY A 1 22.06 19.03 -1.64
CA GLY A 1 22.35 19.98 -2.74
C GLY A 1 23.12 19.28 -3.84
N ILE A 2 23.10 19.85 -5.02
CA ILE A 2 23.85 19.40 -6.19
C ILE A 2 24.87 20.53 -6.48
N ASP A 3 26.10 20.15 -6.83
CA ASP A 3 27.09 21.11 -7.27
C ASP A 3 26.58 21.87 -8.52
N SER A 4 26.90 23.15 -8.64
CA SER A 4 26.46 23.98 -9.76
C SER A 4 26.84 23.37 -11.12
N ASP A 5 27.98 22.70 -11.18
CA ASP A 5 28.50 22.08 -12.41
C ASP A 5 27.70 20.82 -12.80
N ASP A 6 26.95 20.23 -11.87
CA ASP A 6 26.12 19.04 -12.11
C ASP A 6 24.64 19.35 -12.37
N VAL A 7 24.20 20.60 -12.24
CA VAL A 7 22.79 20.99 -12.45
C VAL A 7 22.30 20.61 -13.86
N ASP A 8 23.08 20.89 -14.87
CA ASP A 8 22.72 20.57 -16.27
C ASP A 8 22.59 19.06 -16.49
N ASN A 9 23.44 18.26 -15.85
CA ASN A 9 23.38 16.81 -15.91
C ASN A 9 22.13 16.27 -15.20
N PHE A 10 21.79 16.87 -14.06
CA PHE A 10 20.58 16.53 -13.33
C PHE A 10 19.31 16.85 -14.14
N VAL A 11 19.22 18.05 -14.74
CA VAL A 11 18.09 18.44 -15.58
C VAL A 11 17.93 17.49 -16.76
N LYS A 12 19.01 17.18 -17.49
CA LYS A 12 18.98 16.19 -18.59
C LYS A 12 18.53 14.80 -18.13
N CYS A 13 18.96 14.38 -16.92
CA CYS A 13 18.53 13.13 -16.34
C CYS A 13 17.02 13.14 -16.04
N ALA A 14 16.51 14.20 -15.42
CA ALA A 14 15.09 14.37 -15.14
C ALA A 14 14.23 14.34 -16.41
N GLU A 15 14.63 15.07 -17.46
CA GLU A 15 13.96 15.06 -18.76
C GLU A 15 13.95 13.69 -19.43
N LYS A 16 15.06 12.94 -19.30
CA LYS A 16 15.14 11.57 -19.80
C LYS A 16 14.12 10.67 -19.10
N TYR A 17 14.05 10.73 -17.77
CA TYR A 17 13.11 9.92 -17.01
C TYR A 17 11.66 10.37 -17.22
N GLU A 18 11.39 11.65 -17.39
CA GLU A 18 10.04 12.11 -17.76
C GLU A 18 9.57 11.45 -19.07
N LYS A 19 10.43 11.41 -20.10
CA LYS A 19 10.09 10.74 -21.37
C LYS A 19 9.78 9.26 -21.19
N VAL A 20 10.58 8.55 -20.38
CA VAL A 20 10.37 7.12 -20.06
C VAL A 20 9.03 6.94 -19.34
N MET A 21 8.79 7.70 -18.28
CA MET A 21 7.55 7.62 -17.50
C MET A 21 6.30 7.97 -18.34
N ARG A 22 6.37 8.99 -19.17
CA ARG A 22 5.27 9.34 -20.08
C ARG A 22 4.99 8.23 -21.10
N HIS A 23 6.02 7.53 -21.56
CA HIS A 23 5.85 6.40 -22.46
C HIS A 23 5.17 5.21 -21.74
N GLU A 24 5.56 4.94 -20.52
CA GLU A 24 5.02 3.79 -19.73
C GLU A 24 3.64 4.07 -19.15
N PHE A 25 3.41 5.27 -18.63
CA PHE A 25 2.21 5.61 -17.85
C PHE A 25 1.28 6.61 -18.53
N GLY A 26 1.60 7.13 -19.69
CA GLY A 26 0.85 8.20 -20.35
C GLY A 26 -0.61 7.85 -20.67
N SER A 27 -0.94 6.57 -20.79
CA SER A 27 -2.33 6.11 -20.98
C SER A 27 -3.14 6.14 -19.66
N THR A 28 -2.50 5.96 -18.52
CA THR A 28 -3.13 5.92 -17.20
C THR A 28 -3.00 7.24 -16.46
N ASP A 29 -1.93 7.98 -16.73
CA ASP A 29 -1.65 9.30 -16.16
C ASP A 29 -1.17 10.28 -17.26
N PRO A 30 -2.07 10.84 -18.07
CA PRO A 30 -1.72 11.77 -19.15
C PRO A 30 -1.17 13.10 -18.64
N GLY A 31 -1.36 13.42 -17.36
CA GLY A 31 -0.87 14.64 -16.71
C GLY A 31 0.54 14.52 -16.12
N LEU A 32 1.17 13.35 -16.19
CA LEU A 32 2.50 13.11 -15.62
C LEU A 32 3.52 14.09 -16.17
N ALA A 33 4.19 14.80 -15.27
CA ALA A 33 5.28 15.72 -15.60
C ALA A 33 6.34 15.69 -14.50
N VAL A 34 7.60 15.76 -14.91
CA VAL A 34 8.74 15.96 -14.01
C VAL A 34 9.23 17.38 -14.19
N ARG A 35 9.25 18.16 -13.11
CA ARG A 35 9.75 19.54 -13.11
C ARG A 35 11.01 19.63 -12.26
N VAL A 36 12.00 20.30 -12.76
CA VAL A 36 13.20 20.67 -12.01
C VAL A 36 13.14 22.16 -11.74
N GLU A 37 13.10 22.53 -10.49
CA GLU A 37 13.20 23.91 -10.04
C GLU A 37 14.59 24.10 -9.46
N VAL A 38 15.34 25.04 -10.03
CA VAL A 38 16.69 25.39 -9.57
C VAL A 38 16.57 26.70 -8.79
N ASP A 39 16.82 26.64 -7.50
CA ASP A 39 16.94 27.85 -6.69
C ASP A 39 18.39 28.30 -6.68
N LEU A 40 18.67 29.40 -7.37
CA LEU A 40 19.99 30.03 -7.46
C LEU A 40 20.17 31.14 -6.41
N SER A 41 19.28 31.27 -5.43
CA SER A 41 19.45 32.28 -4.38
C SER A 41 20.64 31.93 -3.49
N ASP A 42 21.74 32.67 -3.64
CA ASP A 42 22.94 32.66 -2.79
C ASP A 42 22.61 33.08 -1.35
N SER A 43 21.95 32.23 -0.57
CA SER A 43 21.76 32.51 0.85
C SER A 43 22.38 31.40 1.70
N LEU A 44 23.71 31.37 1.68
CA LEU A 44 24.46 30.87 2.82
C LEU A 44 24.31 31.92 3.94
N ASP A 45 23.98 31.45 5.16
CA ASP A 45 24.11 32.32 6.33
C ASP A 45 25.59 32.72 6.50
N SER A 46 25.85 33.74 7.31
CA SER A 46 27.19 34.22 7.61
C SER A 46 28.15 33.17 8.20
N ASN A 47 27.66 31.94 8.48
CA ASN A 47 28.40 30.81 9.00
C ASN A 47 28.54 29.63 8.00
N GLY A 48 28.09 29.80 6.76
CA GLY A 48 28.20 28.75 5.70
C GLY A 48 27.23 27.57 5.86
N ASN A 49 26.19 27.72 6.68
CA ASN A 49 25.17 26.68 6.83
C ASN A 49 24.00 26.91 5.86
N ALA A 50 23.67 25.91 5.07
CA ALA A 50 22.45 25.88 4.27
C ALA A 50 21.24 25.66 5.21
N GLY A 51 20.27 26.53 5.18
CA GLY A 51 19.22 26.63 6.21
C GLY A 51 17.81 26.18 5.76
N ILE A 52 16.80 26.42 6.54
CA ILE A 52 15.42 25.86 6.58
C ILE A 52 14.56 26.32 5.38
N VAL A 53 13.64 25.44 4.92
CA VAL A 53 12.57 25.80 3.98
C VAL A 53 11.59 26.77 4.64
N GLN A 54 11.53 27.99 4.14
CA GLN A 54 10.51 28.97 4.51
C GLN A 54 9.87 29.52 3.24
N ASN A 55 8.55 29.71 3.26
CA ASN A 55 7.90 30.50 2.21
C ASN A 55 8.21 31.99 2.47
N ASP A 56 8.80 32.64 1.49
CA ASP A 56 8.95 34.09 1.54
C ASP A 56 7.58 34.79 1.44
N LYS A 57 7.58 36.10 1.62
CA LYS A 57 6.36 36.92 1.55
C LYS A 57 5.65 36.89 0.19
N THR A 58 6.27 36.27 -0.82
CA THR A 58 5.72 36.11 -2.18
C THR A 58 5.18 34.68 -2.42
N GLY A 59 5.25 33.78 -1.41
CA GLY A 59 4.86 32.39 -1.52
C GLY A 59 5.91 31.48 -2.18
N ARG A 60 7.12 31.99 -2.40
CA ARG A 60 8.23 31.24 -2.97
C ARG A 60 8.90 30.39 -1.90
N THR A 61 9.08 29.11 -2.17
CA THR A 61 9.79 28.20 -1.27
C THR A 61 11.28 28.46 -1.31
N VAL A 62 11.86 28.85 -0.19
CA VAL A 62 13.32 28.99 -0.01
C VAL A 62 13.83 27.77 0.74
N ILE A 63 14.69 26.97 0.10
CA ILE A 63 15.32 25.81 0.74
C ILE A 63 16.56 26.32 1.46
N ASN A 64 16.47 26.40 2.78
CA ASN A 64 17.55 26.88 3.63
C ASN A 64 18.40 25.75 4.26
N ARG A 65 17.97 24.50 4.19
CA ARG A 65 18.74 23.32 4.63
C ARG A 65 18.59 22.18 3.64
N VAL A 66 19.69 21.52 3.36
CA VAL A 66 19.72 20.30 2.55
C VAL A 66 20.39 19.19 3.35
N MET A 67 20.03 17.94 3.05
CA MET A 67 20.75 16.81 3.62
C MET A 67 22.21 16.85 3.20
N THR A 68 23.10 16.38 4.07
CA THR A 68 24.51 16.15 3.68
C THR A 68 24.55 15.11 2.56
N GLU A 69 25.61 15.10 1.78
CA GLU A 69 25.84 14.09 0.74
C GLU A 69 25.69 12.67 1.30
N LYS A 70 26.31 12.39 2.43
CA LYS A 70 26.21 11.09 3.10
C LYS A 70 24.77 10.74 3.49
N SER A 71 24.01 11.69 4.02
CA SER A 71 22.60 11.45 4.40
C SER A 71 21.74 11.24 3.17
N SER A 72 21.94 12.03 2.11
CA SER A 72 21.24 11.88 0.84
C SER A 72 21.49 10.50 0.21
N ASP A 73 22.75 10.08 0.15
CA ASP A 73 23.14 8.76 -0.37
C ASP A 73 22.51 7.63 0.46
N THR A 74 22.53 7.75 1.79
CA THR A 74 21.89 6.77 2.69
C THR A 74 20.40 6.66 2.43
N VAL A 75 19.68 7.79 2.33
CA VAL A 75 18.23 7.79 2.08
C VAL A 75 17.91 7.21 0.71
N ILE A 76 18.62 7.64 -0.35
CA ILE A 76 18.39 7.14 -1.71
C ILE A 76 18.62 5.63 -1.78
N ARG A 77 19.74 5.14 -1.24
CA ARG A 77 20.03 3.70 -1.24
C ARG A 77 19.00 2.92 -0.45
N SER A 78 18.59 3.43 0.71
CA SER A 78 17.54 2.78 1.52
C SER A 78 16.22 2.66 0.76
N LEU A 79 15.75 3.74 0.12
CA LEU A 79 14.55 3.72 -0.68
C LEU A 79 14.64 2.76 -1.88
N MET A 80 15.81 2.68 -2.51
CA MET A 80 16.06 1.76 -3.62
C MET A 80 16.10 0.28 -3.19
N MET A 81 16.52 -0.01 -1.94
CA MET A 81 16.56 -1.37 -1.40
C MET A 81 15.24 -1.82 -0.79
N MET A 82 14.38 -0.89 -0.37
CA MET A 82 13.06 -1.23 0.19
C MET A 82 12.17 -1.86 -0.89
N PRO A 83 11.56 -3.03 -0.62
CA PRO A 83 10.62 -3.64 -1.56
C PRO A 83 9.39 -2.73 -1.74
N ASN A 84 8.80 -2.75 -2.93
CA ASN A 84 7.56 -2.03 -3.24
C ASN A 84 6.76 -2.77 -4.31
N GLY A 85 5.42 -2.63 -4.28
CA GLY A 85 4.54 -3.27 -5.23
C GLY A 85 4.17 -4.72 -4.86
N ILE A 86 3.78 -5.50 -5.87
CA ILE A 86 3.41 -6.91 -5.71
C ILE A 86 4.68 -7.74 -5.46
N GLN A 87 4.69 -8.49 -4.37
CA GLN A 87 5.80 -9.38 -4.01
C GLN A 87 5.48 -10.84 -4.34
N LYS A 88 4.22 -11.23 -4.21
CA LYS A 88 3.80 -12.61 -4.48
C LYS A 88 2.35 -12.68 -4.94
N MET A 89 2.11 -13.52 -5.92
CA MET A 89 0.76 -13.93 -6.34
C MET A 89 0.35 -15.18 -5.56
N SER A 90 -0.96 -15.37 -5.37
CA SER A 90 -1.49 -16.57 -4.74
C SER A 90 -1.23 -17.81 -5.61
N ASN A 91 -0.85 -18.91 -4.97
CA ASN A 91 -0.76 -20.20 -5.63
C ASN A 91 -2.12 -20.93 -5.67
N ASP A 92 -3.07 -20.50 -4.85
CA ASP A 92 -4.37 -21.17 -4.66
C ASP A 92 -5.46 -20.54 -5.52
N ILE A 93 -5.36 -19.24 -5.79
CA ILE A 93 -6.38 -18.49 -6.52
C ILE A 93 -5.70 -17.69 -7.63
N GLU A 94 -6.01 -18.06 -8.86
CA GLU A 94 -5.44 -17.41 -10.04
C GLU A 94 -5.78 -15.91 -10.08
N GLY A 95 -4.79 -15.09 -10.40
CA GLY A 95 -4.94 -13.64 -10.51
C GLY A 95 -5.01 -12.88 -9.18
N LEU A 96 -5.03 -13.57 -8.04
CA LEU A 96 -5.03 -12.92 -6.73
C LEU A 96 -3.62 -12.51 -6.30
N VAL A 97 -3.46 -11.25 -5.91
CA VAL A 97 -2.27 -10.79 -5.19
C VAL A 97 -2.29 -11.34 -3.77
N GLN A 98 -1.30 -12.13 -3.39
CA GLN A 98 -1.16 -12.68 -2.04
C GLN A 98 -0.46 -11.69 -1.11
N THR A 99 0.65 -11.11 -1.57
CA THR A 99 1.54 -10.28 -0.75
C THR A 99 1.97 -9.06 -1.55
N SER A 100 1.78 -7.89 -0.98
CA SER A 100 2.20 -6.62 -1.58
C SER A 100 2.49 -5.59 -0.51
N LEU A 101 3.23 -4.55 -0.89
CA LEU A 101 3.37 -3.35 -0.09
C LEU A 101 3.44 -2.13 -1.00
N ASN A 102 3.12 -0.99 -0.41
CA ASN A 102 3.15 0.29 -1.12
C ASN A 102 3.77 1.36 -0.22
N LEU A 103 4.76 2.07 -0.74
CA LEU A 103 5.25 3.32 -0.16
C LEU A 103 4.19 4.40 -0.39
N GLY A 104 3.37 4.63 0.64
CA GLY A 104 2.25 5.58 0.57
C GLY A 104 2.64 7.01 0.91
N ILE A 105 3.57 7.19 1.84
CA ILE A 105 4.00 8.51 2.31
C ILE A 105 5.51 8.53 2.48
N LEU A 106 6.15 9.53 1.90
CA LEU A 106 7.53 9.89 2.17
C LEU A 106 7.55 11.32 2.72
N LYS A 107 8.05 11.50 3.94
CA LYS A 107 8.09 12.79 4.61
C LYS A 107 9.51 13.10 5.07
N THR A 108 9.96 14.30 4.80
CA THR A 108 11.24 14.83 5.29
C THR A 108 10.96 15.96 6.28
N THR A 109 11.62 15.93 7.42
CA THR A 109 11.65 16.99 8.42
C THR A 109 13.08 17.52 8.57
N GLU A 110 13.34 18.37 9.55
CA GLU A 110 14.69 18.88 9.81
C GLU A 110 15.68 17.79 10.22
N ASP A 111 15.20 16.76 10.94
CA ASP A 111 16.03 15.77 11.59
C ASP A 111 15.90 14.36 11.02
N GLU A 112 14.81 14.08 10.30
CA GLU A 112 14.52 12.71 9.82
C GLU A 112 13.83 12.65 8.48
N VAL A 113 13.99 11.50 7.83
CA VAL A 113 13.18 11.09 6.69
C VAL A 113 12.36 9.86 7.09
N THR A 114 11.04 10.00 7.02
CA THR A 114 10.08 8.93 7.35
C THR A 114 9.45 8.38 6.07
N ALA A 115 9.55 7.06 5.88
CA ALA A 115 8.90 6.33 4.81
C ALA A 115 7.80 5.44 5.39
N SER A 116 6.54 5.66 5.02
CA SER A 116 5.40 4.88 5.52
C SER A 116 4.92 3.92 4.46
N PHE A 117 4.90 2.65 4.79
CA PHE A 117 4.47 1.56 3.92
C PHE A 117 3.15 0.97 4.40
N SER A 118 2.25 0.69 3.46
CA SER A 118 1.10 -0.17 3.69
C SER A 118 1.46 -1.58 3.26
N VAL A 119 1.66 -2.48 4.22
CA VAL A 119 2.00 -3.90 3.98
C VAL A 119 0.73 -4.74 4.04
N ARG A 120 0.52 -5.60 3.07
CA ARG A 120 -0.63 -6.51 3.01
C ARG A 120 -0.18 -7.89 2.59
N SER A 121 -0.68 -8.89 3.30
CA SER A 121 -0.54 -10.30 2.91
C SER A 121 -1.68 -11.13 3.50
N SER A 122 -2.18 -12.09 2.75
CA SER A 122 -3.08 -13.11 3.25
C SER A 122 -2.34 -14.23 4.01
N VAL A 123 -0.99 -14.28 3.93
CA VAL A 123 -0.14 -15.27 4.58
C VAL A 123 0.72 -14.59 5.64
N GLN A 124 0.61 -15.05 6.88
CA GLN A 124 1.25 -14.40 8.03
C GLN A 124 2.77 -14.36 7.91
N SER A 125 3.41 -15.48 7.55
CA SER A 125 4.86 -15.56 7.40
C SER A 125 5.42 -14.64 6.31
N GLU A 126 4.67 -14.41 5.24
CA GLU A 126 5.06 -13.50 4.16
C GLU A 126 4.94 -12.03 4.61
N LYS A 127 3.92 -11.72 5.42
CA LYS A 127 3.78 -10.39 6.03
C LYS A 127 4.96 -10.08 6.93
N GLU A 128 5.29 -11.02 7.82
CA GLU A 128 6.42 -10.90 8.76
C GLU A 128 7.75 -10.76 8.01
N ASN A 129 7.96 -11.54 6.95
CA ASN A 129 9.16 -11.45 6.12
C ASN A 129 9.32 -10.05 5.49
N LEU A 130 8.24 -9.43 4.99
CA LEU A 130 8.32 -8.06 4.46
C LEU A 130 8.64 -7.02 5.54
N ILE A 131 8.04 -7.17 6.74
CA ILE A 131 8.34 -6.29 7.87
C ILE A 131 9.81 -6.44 8.27
N ASP A 132 10.35 -7.65 8.28
CA ASP A 132 11.75 -7.89 8.60
C ASP A 132 12.70 -7.35 7.53
N GLN A 133 12.36 -7.43 6.25
CA GLN A 133 13.13 -6.79 5.18
C GLN A 133 13.18 -5.27 5.36
N LEU A 134 12.04 -4.62 5.61
CA LEU A 134 11.98 -3.19 5.88
C LEU A 134 12.80 -2.81 7.13
N ARG A 135 12.71 -3.65 8.17
CA ARG A 135 13.50 -3.45 9.42
C ARG A 135 15.00 -3.55 9.14
N CYS A 136 15.43 -4.55 8.39
CA CYS A 136 16.85 -4.71 8.03
C CYS A 136 17.39 -3.49 7.29
N VAL A 137 16.65 -2.96 6.31
CA VAL A 137 17.05 -1.76 5.56
C VAL A 137 17.11 -0.55 6.49
N SER A 138 16.06 -0.32 7.29
CA SER A 138 15.99 0.81 8.21
C SER A 138 17.14 0.81 9.22
N VAL A 139 17.40 -0.32 9.86
CA VAL A 139 18.48 -0.45 10.86
C VAL A 139 19.85 -0.28 10.21
N SER A 140 20.05 -0.83 8.99
CA SER A 140 21.31 -0.65 8.25
C SER A 140 21.57 0.81 7.88
N ALA A 141 20.51 1.60 7.71
CA ALA A 141 20.60 3.04 7.48
C ALA A 141 20.76 3.87 8.77
N GLY A 142 20.80 3.24 9.95
CA GLY A 142 20.85 3.90 11.24
C GLY A 142 19.51 4.40 11.75
N GLY A 143 18.41 3.96 11.13
CA GLY A 143 17.03 4.28 11.51
C GLY A 143 16.38 3.18 12.35
N ASN A 144 15.06 3.27 12.48
CA ASN A 144 14.22 2.29 13.15
C ASN A 144 12.97 1.99 12.31
N LEU A 145 12.24 0.96 12.69
CA LEU A 145 10.95 0.62 12.12
C LEU A 145 9.91 0.54 13.23
N ASP A 146 8.79 1.22 13.05
CA ASP A 146 7.58 1.09 13.86
C ASP A 146 6.48 0.41 13.05
N VAL A 147 5.73 -0.51 13.68
CA VAL A 147 4.61 -1.21 13.07
C VAL A 147 3.32 -0.80 13.75
N GLN A 148 2.39 -0.27 12.98
CA GLN A 148 1.10 0.21 13.48
C GLN A 148 -0.04 -0.49 12.74
N GLY A 149 -1.18 -0.67 13.43
CA GLY A 149 -2.39 -1.25 12.83
C GLY A 149 -2.22 -2.69 12.35
N ASP A 150 -1.33 -3.44 13.01
CA ASP A 150 -1.13 -4.86 12.66
C ASP A 150 -2.38 -5.69 12.96
N TYR A 151 -2.76 -6.53 12.01
CA TYR A 151 -3.83 -7.50 12.16
C TYR A 151 -3.44 -8.84 11.54
N PRO A 152 -3.98 -9.99 12.05
CA PRO A 152 -3.66 -11.30 11.54
C PRO A 152 -4.00 -11.48 10.07
N ALA A 153 -3.18 -12.23 9.36
CA ALA A 153 -3.50 -12.69 8.02
C ALA A 153 -4.70 -13.65 8.05
N TRP A 154 -5.46 -13.66 6.95
CA TRP A 154 -6.55 -14.61 6.75
C TRP A 154 -6.24 -15.47 5.54
N GLU A 155 -5.61 -16.61 5.83
CA GLU A 155 -5.16 -17.55 4.81
C GLU A 155 -6.34 -18.30 4.17
N TYR A 156 -6.20 -18.60 2.88
CA TYR A 156 -7.18 -19.42 2.19
C TYR A 156 -7.18 -20.83 2.77
N ARG A 157 -8.32 -21.26 3.29
CA ARG A 157 -8.51 -22.60 3.83
C ARG A 157 -8.99 -23.54 2.73
N HIS A 158 -8.17 -24.53 2.35
CA HIS A 158 -8.53 -25.51 1.32
C HIS A 158 -9.70 -26.39 1.74
N ASP A 159 -9.66 -26.93 2.95
CA ASP A 159 -10.70 -27.75 3.55
C ASP A 159 -11.64 -26.89 4.41
N SER A 160 -12.75 -26.44 3.82
CA SER A 160 -13.74 -25.58 4.46
C SER A 160 -15.15 -26.14 4.30
N PRO A 161 -15.59 -26.99 5.23
CA PRO A 161 -16.95 -27.53 5.23
C PRO A 161 -18.05 -26.45 5.22
N LEU A 162 -17.80 -25.31 5.88
CA LEU A 162 -18.74 -24.19 5.85
C LEU A 162 -18.89 -23.64 4.42
N ARG A 163 -17.78 -23.45 3.71
CA ARG A 163 -17.82 -22.96 2.32
C ARG A 163 -18.55 -23.93 1.40
N ASP A 164 -18.36 -25.24 1.57
CA ASP A 164 -19.02 -26.25 0.75
C ASP A 164 -20.55 -26.20 0.97
N ILE A 165 -21.00 -26.13 2.22
CA ILE A 165 -22.42 -25.92 2.55
C ILE A 165 -22.96 -24.63 1.93
N MET A 166 -22.20 -23.56 1.98
CA MET A 166 -22.59 -22.27 1.42
C MET A 166 -22.71 -22.33 -0.10
N VAL A 167 -21.81 -23.03 -0.80
CA VAL A 167 -21.87 -23.26 -2.24
C VAL A 167 -23.13 -24.00 -2.61
N ASP A 168 -23.45 -25.10 -1.90
CA ASP A 168 -24.65 -25.89 -2.15
C ASP A 168 -25.94 -25.08 -1.96
N VAL A 169 -26.04 -24.34 -0.87
CA VAL A 169 -27.21 -23.47 -0.58
C VAL A 169 -27.37 -22.40 -1.66
N PHE A 170 -26.26 -21.84 -2.11
CA PHE A 170 -26.29 -20.81 -3.17
C PHE A 170 -26.78 -21.41 -4.50
N GLU A 171 -26.25 -22.58 -4.86
CA GLU A 171 -26.66 -23.28 -6.10
C GLU A 171 -28.14 -23.70 -6.05
N GLU A 172 -28.63 -24.18 -4.92
CA GLU A 172 -30.06 -24.47 -4.71
C GLU A 172 -30.97 -23.24 -4.85
N GLN A 173 -30.53 -22.09 -4.31
CA GLN A 173 -31.36 -20.88 -4.33
C GLN A 173 -31.32 -20.12 -5.65
N TYR A 174 -30.19 -20.17 -6.37
CA TYR A 174 -29.94 -19.31 -7.53
C TYR A 174 -29.65 -20.08 -8.83
N GLY A 175 -29.59 -21.41 -8.81
CA GLY A 175 -29.34 -22.25 -10.00
C GLY A 175 -27.95 -22.11 -10.62
N ARG A 176 -26.99 -21.54 -9.89
CA ARG A 176 -25.59 -21.35 -10.29
C ARG A 176 -24.67 -21.36 -9.08
N LYS A 177 -23.41 -21.72 -9.28
CA LYS A 177 -22.41 -21.64 -8.21
C LYS A 177 -22.03 -20.20 -7.91
N PRO A 178 -21.73 -19.88 -6.64
CA PRO A 178 -21.17 -18.58 -6.27
C PRO A 178 -19.75 -18.42 -6.83
N VAL A 179 -19.32 -17.19 -6.99
CA VAL A 179 -17.91 -16.88 -7.23
C VAL A 179 -17.19 -16.84 -5.89
N ILE A 180 -16.20 -17.72 -5.73
CA ILE A 180 -15.33 -17.73 -4.55
C ILE A 180 -14.17 -16.81 -4.86
N GLN A 181 -14.01 -15.80 -4.03
CA GLN A 181 -12.92 -14.82 -4.14
C GLN A 181 -12.18 -14.73 -2.80
N ALA A 182 -10.90 -14.47 -2.85
CA ALA A 182 -10.17 -13.95 -1.71
C ALA A 182 -9.91 -12.46 -1.95
N LEU A 183 -9.98 -11.69 -0.88
CA LEU A 183 -9.73 -10.26 -0.93
C LEU A 183 -8.37 -9.95 -0.30
N HIS A 184 -7.59 -9.14 -0.98
CA HIS A 184 -6.35 -8.59 -0.45
C HIS A 184 -6.65 -7.39 0.48
N ALA A 185 -7.45 -7.65 1.51
CA ALA A 185 -7.93 -6.65 2.46
C ALA A 185 -8.01 -7.24 3.88
N GLY A 186 -7.86 -6.37 4.87
CA GLY A 186 -8.16 -6.72 6.26
C GLY A 186 -9.66 -6.80 6.44
N VAL A 187 -10.14 -7.99 6.84
CA VAL A 187 -11.55 -8.22 7.18
C VAL A 187 -11.63 -8.87 8.57
N GLU A 188 -12.78 -8.74 9.21
CA GLU A 188 -13.01 -9.27 10.56
C GLU A 188 -12.72 -10.78 10.67
N CYS A 189 -12.92 -11.54 9.59
CA CYS A 189 -12.58 -12.95 9.53
C CYS A 189 -11.12 -13.24 9.87
N GLY A 190 -10.18 -12.36 9.47
CA GLY A 190 -8.77 -12.47 9.85
C GLY A 190 -8.56 -12.33 11.36
N LEU A 191 -9.26 -11.38 11.99
CA LEU A 191 -9.22 -11.20 13.44
C LEU A 191 -9.79 -12.42 14.20
N PHE A 192 -10.90 -12.98 13.71
CA PHE A 192 -11.49 -14.18 14.30
C PHE A 192 -10.60 -15.40 14.12
N ALA A 193 -10.09 -15.63 12.90
CA ALA A 193 -9.20 -16.74 12.59
C ALA A 193 -7.89 -16.67 13.42
N GLY A 194 -7.34 -15.47 13.59
CA GLY A 194 -6.14 -15.25 14.42
C GLY A 194 -6.36 -15.51 15.91
N LYS A 195 -7.57 -15.26 16.44
CA LYS A 195 -7.93 -15.49 17.84
C LYS A 195 -8.44 -16.91 18.12
N MET A 196 -8.98 -17.58 17.12
CA MET A 196 -9.62 -18.88 17.22
C MET A 196 -8.98 -19.85 16.21
N PRO A 197 -7.83 -20.44 16.53
CA PRO A 197 -7.15 -21.37 15.64
C PRO A 197 -8.07 -22.49 15.15
N GLY A 198 -8.10 -22.73 13.85
CA GLY A 198 -8.96 -23.73 13.23
C GLY A 198 -10.38 -23.28 12.92
N LEU A 199 -10.75 -22.04 13.27
CA LEU A 199 -12.06 -21.49 12.88
C LEU A 199 -12.22 -21.52 11.37
N ASP A 200 -13.34 -22.10 10.90
CA ASP A 200 -13.77 -22.01 9.51
C ASP A 200 -14.68 -20.80 9.36
N CYS A 201 -14.26 -19.81 8.59
CA CYS A 201 -15.03 -18.60 8.38
C CYS A 201 -15.02 -18.17 6.91
N VAL A 202 -16.18 -17.66 6.49
CA VAL A 202 -16.43 -17.15 5.14
C VAL A 202 -17.11 -15.79 5.26
N SER A 203 -16.65 -14.82 4.47
CA SER A 203 -17.27 -13.49 4.39
C SER A 203 -18.20 -13.42 3.18
N PHE A 204 -19.38 -12.87 3.38
CA PHE A 204 -20.33 -12.56 2.31
C PHE A 204 -21.24 -11.41 2.77
N GLY A 205 -21.91 -10.76 1.83
CA GLY A 205 -22.77 -9.64 2.16
C GLY A 205 -23.62 -9.17 0.99
N PRO A 206 -24.44 -8.12 1.20
CA PRO A 206 -25.22 -7.48 0.14
C PRO A 206 -24.35 -6.71 -0.84
N ASP A 207 -24.93 -6.36 -1.98
CA ASP A 207 -24.28 -5.56 -3.02
C ASP A 207 -24.11 -4.12 -2.55
N MET A 208 -22.88 -3.67 -2.45
CA MET A 208 -22.51 -2.32 -2.01
C MET A 208 -21.73 -1.59 -3.09
N LYS A 209 -21.89 -0.27 -3.16
CA LYS A 209 -21.17 0.62 -4.07
C LYS A 209 -20.52 1.75 -3.30
N ASN A 210 -19.40 2.25 -3.82
CA ASN A 210 -18.65 3.37 -3.26
C ASN A 210 -18.30 3.20 -1.78
N ILE A 211 -17.93 1.99 -1.37
CA ILE A 211 -17.58 1.63 0.01
C ILE A 211 -16.50 2.58 0.52
N HIS A 212 -16.60 2.99 1.79
CA HIS A 212 -15.70 3.95 2.46
C HIS A 212 -15.72 5.37 1.90
N THR A 213 -16.80 5.77 1.24
CA THR A 213 -17.00 7.16 0.78
C THR A 213 -18.30 7.74 1.29
N SER A 214 -18.46 9.07 1.22
CA SER A 214 -19.71 9.76 1.53
C SER A 214 -20.87 9.44 0.56
N ARG A 215 -20.59 8.68 -0.52
CA ARG A 215 -21.58 8.22 -1.50
C ARG A 215 -21.84 6.72 -1.39
N GLU A 216 -21.46 6.12 -0.29
CA GLU A 216 -21.71 4.69 -0.06
C GLU A 216 -23.20 4.39 -0.16
N SER A 217 -23.52 3.32 -0.87
CA SER A 217 -24.90 2.89 -1.09
C SER A 217 -25.00 1.37 -1.15
N MET A 218 -26.17 0.84 -0.77
CA MET A 218 -26.45 -0.59 -0.69
C MET A 218 -27.72 -0.91 -1.46
N ASP A 219 -27.72 -2.02 -2.21
CA ASP A 219 -28.92 -2.53 -2.88
C ASP A 219 -29.85 -3.22 -1.85
N VAL A 220 -31.01 -2.63 -1.59
CA VAL A 220 -31.99 -3.16 -0.62
C VAL A 220 -32.48 -4.56 -1.02
N ALA A 221 -32.65 -4.83 -2.31
CA ALA A 221 -33.06 -6.16 -2.78
C ALA A 221 -31.99 -7.20 -2.51
N SER A 222 -30.70 -6.83 -2.58
CA SER A 222 -29.60 -7.73 -2.24
C SER A 222 -29.57 -8.09 -0.76
N VAL A 223 -29.97 -7.19 0.14
CA VAL A 223 -30.10 -7.48 1.57
C VAL A 223 -31.10 -8.61 1.82
N GLN A 224 -32.24 -8.58 1.13
CA GLN A 224 -33.25 -9.65 1.26
C GLN A 224 -32.72 -10.98 0.72
N ARG A 225 -31.96 -10.97 -0.37
CA ARG A 225 -31.29 -12.17 -0.90
C ARG A 225 -30.28 -12.72 0.08
N THR A 226 -29.44 -11.86 0.63
CA THR A 226 -28.43 -12.22 1.63
C THR A 226 -29.07 -12.81 2.87
N TRP A 227 -30.17 -12.24 3.35
CA TRP A 227 -30.93 -12.79 4.50
C TRP A 227 -31.46 -14.20 4.21
N LYS A 228 -32.11 -14.44 3.07
CA LYS A 228 -32.60 -15.77 2.67
C LYS A 228 -31.46 -16.78 2.56
N TYR A 229 -30.33 -16.35 2.03
CA TYR A 229 -29.13 -17.17 1.92
C TYR A 229 -28.59 -17.55 3.30
N THR A 230 -28.50 -16.60 4.22
CA THR A 230 -28.10 -16.86 5.61
C THR A 230 -29.01 -17.88 6.29
N LEU A 231 -30.32 -17.75 6.15
CA LEU A 231 -31.27 -18.70 6.72
C LEU A 231 -31.09 -20.12 6.13
N GLY A 232 -30.86 -20.23 4.83
CA GLY A 232 -30.60 -21.52 4.18
C GLY A 232 -29.32 -22.19 4.71
N ILE A 233 -28.25 -21.43 4.89
CA ILE A 233 -26.99 -21.93 5.50
C ILE A 233 -27.25 -22.45 6.93
N LEU A 234 -27.89 -21.64 7.76
CA LEU A 234 -28.19 -22.01 9.14
C LEU A 234 -29.08 -23.25 9.26
N GLN A 235 -29.98 -23.47 8.31
CA GLN A 235 -30.80 -24.69 8.24
C GLN A 235 -29.98 -25.93 7.92
N LYS A 236 -28.96 -25.82 7.07
CA LYS A 236 -28.08 -26.94 6.70
C LYS A 236 -27.00 -27.24 7.76
N LEU A 237 -26.69 -26.29 8.63
CA LEU A 237 -25.74 -26.46 9.72
C LEU A 237 -26.33 -27.17 10.97
N LYS A 238 -27.63 -27.44 10.97
CA LYS A 238 -28.29 -28.24 12.02
C LYS A 238 -28.00 -29.74 11.83
#